data_eae5b9967c0c309e34f201866e451bc3
#
_entry.id   eae5b9967c0c309e34f201866e451bc3
#
_cell.length_a   1.000
_cell.length_b   1.000
_cell.length_c   1.000
_cell.angle_alpha   90.00
_cell.angle_beta   90.00
_cell.angle_gamma   90.00
#
_symmetry.space_group_name_H-M   'P 1'
#
loop_
_entity.id
_entity.type
_entity.pdbx_description
1 polymer ?
#
loop_
_entity_poly.entity_id
_entity_poly.type
_entity_poly.pdbx_seq_one_letter_code
_entity_poly.pdbx_strand_id
1 'polypeptide(L)'
;MSLAAEFDTWQNDYTAKILRWVPHYRKLINSLADELPTGFQPSRILDLGCGNGNATALLAERFPKAKITLLDASPEMIEACKQRFSDRPDFEYVESYFQDAHFEDGSLDLIVAAFALHHLDQAEKQATFKKMSSWLKVGGILSSSDLHASKREADYQQRVLDPWEAFSKSQGTSDSEWDELMAHHSQYDKPDNYEDQFAWLAQAGFEQTRIAWQAAHFGNFQAQR
;
A
#
# COMPACT_ATOMS: atom_id res chain seq x y z
N MET A 1 -14.71 -7.37 14.89
CA MET A 1 -14.53 -5.97 14.47
C MET A 1 -14.18 -6.02 12.98
N SER A 2 -14.63 -5.08 12.16
CA SER A 2 -14.18 -5.02 10.75
C SER A 2 -12.75 -4.49 10.70
N LEU A 3 -12.02 -4.76 9.61
CA LEU A 3 -10.67 -4.25 9.40
C LEU A 3 -10.64 -2.71 9.48
N ALA A 4 -11.59 -2.03 8.83
CA ALA A 4 -11.70 -0.57 8.90
C ALA A 4 -11.86 -0.06 10.34
N ALA A 5 -12.75 -0.67 11.14
CA ALA A 5 -12.95 -0.29 12.54
C ALA A 5 -11.71 -0.53 13.45
N GLU A 6 -10.80 -1.42 13.07
CA GLU A 6 -9.54 -1.60 13.78
C GLU A 6 -8.55 -0.47 13.46
N PHE A 7 -8.45 -0.06 12.20
CA PHE A 7 -7.64 1.09 11.81
C PHE A 7 -8.12 2.41 12.43
N ASP A 8 -9.42 2.56 12.68
CA ASP A 8 -9.97 3.70 13.41
C ASP A 8 -9.34 3.86 14.81
N THR A 9 -8.97 2.74 15.46
CA THR A 9 -8.34 2.78 16.79
C THR A 9 -6.86 3.21 16.74
N TRP A 10 -6.19 3.07 15.60
CA TRP A 10 -4.75 3.34 15.45
C TRP A 10 -4.44 4.72 14.87
N GLN A 11 -5.41 5.44 14.34
CA GLN A 11 -5.20 6.66 13.56
C GLN A 11 -4.23 7.68 14.21
N ASN A 12 -4.31 7.88 15.53
CA ASN A 12 -3.50 8.89 16.23
C ASN A 12 -2.01 8.52 16.35
N ASP A 13 -1.70 7.21 16.46
CA ASP A 13 -0.35 6.70 16.72
C ASP A 13 0.21 5.90 15.53
N TYR A 14 -0.56 5.71 14.47
CA TYR A 14 -0.21 4.84 13.35
C TYR A 14 1.18 5.15 12.77
N THR A 15 1.47 6.42 12.49
CA THR A 15 2.76 6.80 11.91
C THR A 15 3.94 6.50 12.84
N ALA A 16 3.77 6.67 14.16
CA ALA A 16 4.81 6.37 15.14
C ALA A 16 5.01 4.84 15.28
N LYS A 17 3.92 4.08 15.30
CA LYS A 17 3.94 2.61 15.37
C LYS A 17 4.58 2.01 14.13
N ILE A 18 4.17 2.38 12.92
CA ILE A 18 4.66 1.78 11.68
C ILE A 18 6.16 2.02 11.45
N LEU A 19 6.69 3.14 11.91
CA LEU A 19 8.13 3.43 11.87
C LEU A 19 8.96 2.46 12.71
N ARG A 20 8.40 1.93 13.80
CA ARG A 20 9.05 0.93 14.66
C ARG A 20 8.78 -0.50 14.17
N TRP A 21 7.62 -0.74 13.58
CA TRP A 21 7.19 -2.06 13.15
C TRP A 21 7.80 -2.48 11.81
N VAL A 22 7.92 -1.57 10.85
CA VAL A 22 8.31 -1.91 9.48
C VAL A 22 9.76 -1.56 9.21
N PRO A 23 10.61 -2.56 8.90
CA PRO A 23 12.00 -2.33 8.50
C PRO A 23 12.11 -1.35 7.34
N HIS A 24 12.95 -0.32 7.53
CA HIS A 24 13.24 0.69 6.50
C HIS A 24 11.99 1.43 5.96
N TYR A 25 10.93 1.58 6.76
CA TYR A 25 9.64 2.15 6.34
C TYR A 25 9.78 3.41 5.48
N ARG A 26 10.62 4.38 5.89
CA ARG A 26 10.81 5.63 5.11
C ARG A 26 11.33 5.37 3.70
N LYS A 27 12.29 4.47 3.53
CA LYS A 27 12.81 4.10 2.20
C LYS A 27 11.77 3.35 1.39
N LEU A 28 11.02 2.48 2.04
CA LEU A 28 9.96 1.71 1.41
C LEU A 28 8.85 2.63 0.87
N ILE A 29 8.39 3.60 1.65
CA ILE A 29 7.38 4.57 1.18
C ILE A 29 7.96 5.49 0.10
N ASN A 30 9.19 5.99 0.27
CA ASN A 30 9.82 6.84 -0.74
C ASN A 30 9.98 6.12 -2.08
N SER A 31 10.22 4.81 -2.07
CA SER A 31 10.37 4.02 -3.31
C SER A 31 9.12 4.03 -4.19
N LEU A 32 7.93 4.32 -3.63
CA LEU A 32 6.69 4.49 -4.41
C LEU A 32 6.83 5.55 -5.51
N ALA A 33 7.62 6.60 -5.26
CA ALA A 33 7.84 7.70 -6.19
C ALA A 33 9.28 7.75 -6.71
N ASP A 34 10.29 7.45 -5.88
CA ASP A 34 11.70 7.58 -6.24
C ASP A 34 12.15 6.58 -7.30
N GLU A 35 11.52 5.41 -7.33
CA GLU A 35 11.82 4.33 -8.28
C GLU A 35 10.98 4.39 -9.58
N LEU A 36 10.14 5.43 -9.75
CA LEU A 36 9.41 5.63 -10.99
C LEU A 36 10.38 5.99 -12.14
N PRO A 37 10.04 5.68 -13.40
CA PRO A 37 10.89 5.98 -14.54
C PRO A 37 11.27 7.46 -14.60
N THR A 38 12.51 7.73 -14.97
CA THR A 38 13.00 9.11 -15.12
C THR A 38 12.11 9.89 -16.10
N GLY A 39 11.65 11.06 -15.66
CA GLY A 39 10.77 11.91 -16.46
C GLY A 39 9.29 11.53 -16.41
N PHE A 40 8.89 10.48 -15.69
CA PHE A 40 7.48 10.16 -15.48
C PHE A 40 6.80 11.26 -14.65
N GLN A 41 5.76 11.88 -15.20
CA GLN A 41 5.06 13.01 -14.60
C GLN A 41 3.55 12.71 -14.60
N PRO A 42 3.04 12.02 -13.56
CA PRO A 42 1.63 11.71 -13.46
C PRO A 42 0.83 12.98 -13.21
N SER A 43 -0.29 13.12 -13.89
CA SER A 43 -1.26 14.21 -13.68
C SER A 43 -2.45 13.78 -12.82
N ARG A 44 -2.76 12.48 -12.81
CA ARG A 44 -3.85 11.89 -12.01
C ARG A 44 -3.32 10.66 -11.27
N ILE A 45 -3.35 10.72 -9.95
CA ILE A 45 -2.83 9.69 -9.05
C ILE A 45 -3.97 9.16 -8.19
N LEU A 46 -4.02 7.86 -7.98
CA LEU A 46 -4.85 7.21 -6.97
C LEU A 46 -3.94 6.65 -5.87
N ASP A 47 -4.20 7.04 -4.63
CA ASP A 47 -3.65 6.41 -3.41
C ASP A 47 -4.70 5.42 -2.89
N LEU A 48 -4.49 4.13 -3.15
CA LEU A 48 -5.43 3.05 -2.87
C LEU A 48 -5.14 2.44 -1.49
N GLY A 49 -6.04 2.64 -0.53
CA GLY A 49 -5.80 2.34 0.89
C GLY A 49 -4.90 3.41 1.49
N CYS A 50 -5.30 4.67 1.36
CA CYS A 50 -4.45 5.82 1.71
C CYS A 50 -4.13 5.93 3.21
N GLY A 51 -4.92 5.26 4.08
CA GLY A 51 -4.78 5.40 5.52
C GLY A 51 -4.80 6.86 5.96
N ASN A 52 -3.87 7.26 6.81
CA ASN A 52 -3.73 8.65 7.25
C ASN A 52 -2.95 9.56 6.27
N GLY A 53 -2.72 9.11 5.02
CA GLY A 53 -2.13 9.90 3.95
C GLY A 53 -0.59 9.98 3.97
N ASN A 54 0.12 9.00 4.51
CA ASN A 54 1.59 9.02 4.51
C ASN A 54 2.17 8.93 3.09
N ALA A 55 1.66 8.06 2.24
CA ALA A 55 2.06 7.99 0.83
C ALA A 55 1.58 9.22 0.06
N THR A 56 0.34 9.68 0.29
CA THR A 56 -0.18 10.91 -0.32
C THR A 56 0.71 12.12 -0.05
N ALA A 57 1.22 12.32 1.17
CA ALA A 57 2.09 13.44 1.50
C ALA A 57 3.38 13.45 0.64
N LEU A 58 4.00 12.28 0.48
CA LEU A 58 5.15 12.11 -0.40
C LEU A 58 4.81 12.43 -1.87
N LEU A 59 3.68 11.90 -2.36
CA LEU A 59 3.23 12.10 -3.74
C LEU A 59 2.92 13.57 -4.02
N ALA A 60 2.30 14.27 -3.06
CA ALA A 60 1.99 15.69 -3.14
C ALA A 60 3.26 16.56 -3.24
N GLU A 61 4.31 16.19 -2.49
CA GLU A 61 5.62 16.86 -2.57
C GLU A 61 6.32 16.58 -3.90
N ARG A 62 6.31 15.32 -4.36
CA ARG A 62 7.00 14.90 -5.57
C ARG A 62 6.29 15.36 -6.86
N PHE A 63 4.96 15.39 -6.83
CA PHE A 63 4.11 15.74 -7.97
C PHE A 63 3.11 16.86 -7.61
N PRO A 64 3.59 18.09 -7.34
CA PRO A 64 2.77 19.14 -6.76
C PRO A 64 1.62 19.63 -7.68
N LYS A 65 1.65 19.27 -8.96
CA LYS A 65 0.59 19.59 -9.94
C LYS A 65 -0.38 18.44 -10.20
N ALA A 66 -0.12 17.27 -9.62
CA ALA A 66 -1.00 16.12 -9.82
C ALA A 66 -2.27 16.27 -8.98
N LYS A 67 -3.38 15.87 -9.56
CA LYS A 67 -4.62 15.61 -8.80
C LYS A 67 -4.50 14.24 -8.15
N ILE A 68 -4.70 14.20 -6.84
CA ILE A 68 -4.60 12.96 -6.08
C ILE A 68 -5.98 12.61 -5.54
N THR A 69 -6.43 11.40 -5.86
CA THR A 69 -7.60 10.79 -5.24
C THR A 69 -7.13 9.86 -4.12
N LEU A 70 -7.62 10.09 -2.92
CA LEU A 70 -7.35 9.28 -1.72
C LEU A 70 -8.54 8.36 -1.50
N LEU A 71 -8.30 7.05 -1.49
CA LEU A 71 -9.35 6.06 -1.27
C LEU A 71 -9.01 5.20 -0.05
N ASP A 72 -9.93 5.09 0.88
CA ASP A 72 -9.87 4.19 2.03
C ASP A 72 -11.28 3.73 2.44
N ALA A 73 -11.37 2.58 3.09
CA ALA A 73 -12.64 2.06 3.61
C ALA A 73 -12.97 2.60 5.02
N SER A 74 -11.99 3.21 5.71
CA SER A 74 -12.17 3.80 7.04
C SER A 74 -12.59 5.26 6.92
N PRO A 75 -13.80 5.64 7.43
CA PRO A 75 -14.25 7.02 7.48
C PRO A 75 -13.29 7.93 8.26
N GLU A 76 -12.72 7.42 9.35
CA GLU A 76 -11.79 8.15 10.22
C GLU A 76 -10.47 8.45 9.51
N MET A 77 -9.94 7.51 8.70
CA MET A 77 -8.76 7.74 7.89
C MET A 77 -9.02 8.79 6.80
N ILE A 78 -10.18 8.73 6.15
CA ILE A 78 -10.58 9.75 5.17
C ILE A 78 -10.71 11.13 5.82
N GLU A 79 -11.32 11.21 7.02
CA GLU A 79 -11.44 12.48 7.74
C GLU A 79 -10.07 13.02 8.19
N ALA A 80 -9.17 12.16 8.67
CA ALA A 80 -7.80 12.53 8.99
C ALA A 80 -7.05 13.08 7.76
N CYS A 81 -7.26 12.48 6.59
CA CYS A 81 -6.70 12.98 5.33
C CYS A 81 -7.28 14.35 4.95
N LYS A 82 -8.58 14.58 5.08
CA LYS A 82 -9.21 15.89 4.81
C LYS A 82 -8.64 16.98 5.70
N GLN A 83 -8.41 16.69 6.98
CA GLN A 83 -7.77 17.63 7.91
C GLN A 83 -6.31 17.88 7.56
N ARG A 84 -5.56 16.82 7.27
CA ARG A 84 -4.12 16.89 6.93
C ARG A 84 -3.85 17.68 5.66
N PHE A 85 -4.71 17.56 4.66
CA PHE A 85 -4.58 18.19 3.34
C PHE A 85 -5.62 19.28 3.09
N SER A 86 -6.05 19.98 4.15
CA SER A 86 -7.06 21.04 4.08
C SER A 86 -6.67 22.23 3.17
N ASP A 87 -5.38 22.38 2.89
CA ASP A 87 -4.82 23.37 1.96
C ASP A 87 -4.76 22.89 0.49
N ARG A 88 -5.22 21.65 0.21
CA ARG A 88 -5.24 21.00 -1.11
C ARG A 88 -6.67 20.75 -1.59
N PRO A 89 -7.37 21.83 -2.05
CA PRO A 89 -8.76 21.70 -2.50
C PRO A 89 -8.91 20.90 -3.81
N ASP A 90 -7.82 20.58 -4.47
CA ASP A 90 -7.72 19.76 -5.67
C ASP A 90 -7.64 18.24 -5.38
N PHE A 91 -7.57 17.85 -4.10
CA PHE A 91 -7.61 16.45 -3.71
C PHE A 91 -9.04 15.93 -3.63
N GLU A 92 -9.22 14.69 -4.06
CA GLU A 92 -10.50 13.98 -4.00
C GLU A 92 -10.43 12.89 -2.93
N TYR A 93 -11.53 12.70 -2.19
CA TYR A 93 -11.60 11.72 -1.09
C TYR A 93 -12.74 10.74 -1.36
N VAL A 94 -12.43 9.46 -1.36
CA VAL A 94 -13.37 8.37 -1.64
C VAL A 94 -13.37 7.40 -0.48
N GLU A 95 -14.48 7.34 0.25
CA GLU A 95 -14.73 6.32 1.26
C GLU A 95 -15.33 5.10 0.57
N SER A 96 -14.54 4.05 0.37
CA SER A 96 -14.97 2.83 -0.33
C SER A 96 -14.02 1.67 -0.05
N TYR A 97 -14.56 0.45 -0.08
CA TYR A 97 -13.76 -0.76 -0.26
C TYR A 97 -13.24 -0.86 -1.69
N PHE A 98 -12.12 -1.55 -1.91
CA PHE A 98 -11.49 -1.70 -3.24
C PHE A 98 -12.41 -2.40 -4.25
N GLN A 99 -13.18 -3.39 -3.78
CA GLN A 99 -14.14 -4.12 -4.60
C GLN A 99 -15.32 -3.26 -5.08
N ASP A 100 -15.65 -2.20 -4.35
CA ASP A 100 -16.78 -1.31 -4.67
C ASP A 100 -16.34 -0.04 -5.41
N ALA A 101 -15.03 0.24 -5.42
CA ALA A 101 -14.48 1.41 -6.10
C ALA A 101 -14.64 1.31 -7.63
N HIS A 102 -14.92 2.46 -8.25
CA HIS A 102 -15.05 2.61 -9.69
C HIS A 102 -14.38 3.89 -10.17
N PHE A 103 -13.51 3.76 -11.17
CA PHE A 103 -12.88 4.87 -11.87
C PHE A 103 -13.08 4.66 -13.38
N GLU A 104 -13.04 5.75 -14.13
CA GLU A 104 -13.12 5.70 -15.59
C GLU A 104 -11.90 4.97 -16.18
N ASP A 105 -12.13 4.10 -17.16
CA ASP A 105 -11.08 3.34 -17.82
C ASP A 105 -10.05 4.28 -18.47
N GLY A 106 -8.76 4.01 -18.28
CA GLY A 106 -7.69 4.81 -18.84
C GLY A 106 -7.63 6.23 -18.31
N SER A 107 -8.13 6.49 -17.11
CA SER A 107 -8.15 7.84 -16.53
C SER A 107 -6.96 8.18 -15.65
N LEU A 108 -6.26 7.19 -15.09
CA LEU A 108 -5.18 7.35 -14.12
C LEU A 108 -3.81 7.16 -14.76
N ASP A 109 -2.83 7.97 -14.33
CA ASP A 109 -1.43 7.83 -14.74
C ASP A 109 -0.65 6.94 -13.75
N LEU A 110 -0.98 7.04 -12.46
CA LEU A 110 -0.30 6.33 -11.37
C LEU A 110 -1.33 5.84 -10.35
N ILE A 111 -1.21 4.58 -9.96
CA ILE A 111 -1.85 4.05 -8.77
C ILE A 111 -0.75 3.67 -7.78
N VAL A 112 -0.87 4.13 -6.55
CA VAL A 112 -0.03 3.65 -5.45
C VAL A 112 -0.86 2.88 -4.45
N ALA A 113 -0.23 1.88 -3.81
CA ALA A 113 -0.81 1.16 -2.69
C ALA A 113 0.29 0.91 -1.66
N ALA A 114 0.12 1.40 -0.44
CA ALA A 114 1.10 1.30 0.62
C ALA A 114 0.51 0.53 1.80
N PHE A 115 0.97 -0.69 2.06
CA PHE A 115 0.46 -1.54 3.14
C PHE A 115 -1.07 -1.72 3.09
N ALA A 116 -1.61 -1.99 1.90
CA ALA A 116 -3.04 -2.08 1.68
C ALA A 116 -3.47 -3.40 1.03
N LEU A 117 -2.68 -3.90 0.07
CA LEU A 117 -3.07 -5.06 -0.72
C LEU A 117 -2.95 -6.38 0.04
N HIS A 118 -2.13 -6.45 1.08
CA HIS A 118 -1.99 -7.65 1.90
C HIS A 118 -3.25 -7.98 2.73
N HIS A 119 -4.22 -7.07 2.83
CA HIS A 119 -5.51 -7.36 3.47
C HIS A 119 -6.48 -8.14 2.58
N LEU A 120 -6.24 -8.15 1.28
CA LEU A 120 -7.05 -8.88 0.31
C LEU A 120 -6.62 -10.34 0.23
N ASP A 121 -7.57 -11.25 0.06
CA ASP A 121 -7.24 -12.62 -0.33
C ASP A 121 -6.82 -12.69 -1.81
N GLN A 122 -6.41 -13.88 -2.25
CA GLN A 122 -5.86 -14.05 -3.59
C GLN A 122 -6.87 -13.73 -4.70
N ALA A 123 -8.12 -14.11 -4.52
CA ALA A 123 -9.17 -13.82 -5.51
C ALA A 123 -9.50 -12.32 -5.55
N GLU A 124 -9.55 -11.69 -4.38
CA GLU A 124 -9.75 -10.25 -4.23
C GLU A 124 -8.59 -9.45 -4.84
N LYS A 125 -7.31 -9.86 -4.61
CA LYS A 125 -6.15 -9.25 -5.25
C LYS A 125 -6.22 -9.33 -6.77
N GLN A 126 -6.51 -10.51 -7.32
CA GLN A 126 -6.63 -10.70 -8.76
C GLN A 126 -7.73 -9.83 -9.36
N ALA A 127 -8.88 -9.74 -8.70
CA ALA A 127 -9.97 -8.87 -9.13
C ALA A 127 -9.57 -7.38 -9.07
N THR A 128 -8.87 -6.98 -8.00
CA THR A 128 -8.39 -5.61 -7.81
C THR A 128 -7.33 -5.26 -8.85
N PHE A 129 -6.39 -6.14 -9.17
CA PHE A 129 -5.40 -5.92 -10.24
C PHE A 129 -6.05 -5.71 -11.62
N LYS A 130 -7.12 -6.45 -11.93
CA LYS A 130 -7.88 -6.24 -13.18
C LYS A 130 -8.52 -4.86 -13.23
N LYS A 131 -9.11 -4.40 -12.12
CA LYS A 131 -9.66 -3.04 -12.01
C LYS A 131 -8.58 -1.98 -12.17
N MET A 132 -7.46 -2.10 -11.44
CA MET A 132 -6.35 -1.16 -11.55
C MET A 132 -5.81 -1.08 -12.97
N SER A 133 -5.68 -2.23 -13.65
CA SER A 133 -5.27 -2.27 -15.05
C SER A 133 -6.25 -1.50 -15.93
N SER A 134 -7.56 -1.67 -15.76
CA SER A 134 -8.54 -0.92 -16.59
C SER A 134 -8.48 0.59 -16.32
N TRP A 135 -8.32 1.01 -15.06
CA TRP A 135 -8.27 2.43 -14.68
C TRP A 135 -7.01 3.16 -15.15
N LEU A 136 -5.90 2.44 -15.25
CA LEU A 136 -4.65 3.02 -15.73
C LEU A 136 -4.70 3.29 -17.24
N LYS A 137 -4.10 4.39 -17.65
CA LYS A 137 -3.77 4.65 -19.07
C LYS A 137 -2.76 3.62 -19.57
N VAL A 138 -2.70 3.44 -20.90
CA VAL A 138 -1.55 2.72 -21.51
C VAL A 138 -0.26 3.44 -21.11
N GLY A 139 0.70 2.69 -20.58
CA GLY A 139 1.93 3.24 -20.01
C GLY A 139 1.81 3.75 -18.57
N GLY A 140 0.60 3.72 -17.99
CA GLY A 140 0.38 4.02 -16.57
C GLY A 140 0.99 2.96 -15.65
N ILE A 141 1.26 3.34 -14.41
CA ILE A 141 2.05 2.52 -13.48
C ILE A 141 1.25 2.24 -12.20
N LEU A 142 1.27 0.98 -11.76
CA LEU A 142 1.00 0.58 -10.38
C LEU A 142 2.33 0.52 -9.62
N SER A 143 2.44 1.22 -8.50
CA SER A 143 3.58 1.14 -7.57
C SER A 143 3.07 0.72 -6.20
N SER A 144 3.48 -0.45 -5.70
CA SER A 144 2.96 -1.01 -4.45
C SER A 144 4.07 -1.37 -3.49
N SER A 145 3.99 -0.86 -2.27
CA SER A 145 4.90 -1.15 -1.15
C SER A 145 4.18 -1.97 -0.09
N ASP A 146 4.73 -3.15 0.20
CA ASP A 146 4.06 -4.11 1.09
C ASP A 146 5.02 -5.15 1.68
N LEU A 147 4.49 -6.07 2.50
CA LEU A 147 5.11 -7.33 2.90
C LEU A 147 4.89 -8.36 1.79
N HIS A 148 5.98 -8.84 1.18
CA HIS A 148 5.96 -9.80 0.08
C HIS A 148 6.53 -11.15 0.52
N ALA A 149 5.69 -11.94 1.22
CA ALA A 149 6.00 -13.29 1.65
C ALA A 149 4.68 -14.07 1.81
N SER A 150 4.69 -15.35 1.58
CA SER A 150 3.47 -16.16 1.71
C SER A 150 3.44 -16.87 3.04
N LYS A 151 2.36 -16.70 3.82
CA LYS A 151 2.12 -17.46 5.06
C LYS A 151 2.00 -18.98 4.83
N ARG A 152 1.87 -19.40 3.57
CA ARG A 152 1.83 -20.82 3.19
C ARG A 152 3.21 -21.47 3.13
N GLU A 153 4.29 -20.67 3.18
CA GLU A 153 5.65 -21.18 3.19
C GLU A 153 5.96 -21.83 4.55
N ALA A 154 6.49 -23.05 4.51
CA ALA A 154 6.72 -23.85 5.73
C ALA A 154 7.70 -23.19 6.72
N ASP A 155 8.60 -22.35 6.22
CA ASP A 155 9.62 -21.63 6.99
C ASP A 155 9.27 -20.16 7.27
N TYR A 156 7.98 -19.78 7.05
CA TYR A 156 7.50 -18.39 7.22
C TYR A 156 7.87 -17.81 8.59
N GLN A 157 7.71 -18.59 9.67
CA GLN A 157 8.08 -18.15 11.01
C GLN A 157 9.56 -17.74 11.08
N GLN A 158 10.47 -18.59 10.66
CA GLN A 158 11.91 -18.36 10.78
C GLN A 158 12.43 -17.29 9.81
N ARG A 159 11.88 -17.25 8.59
CA ARG A 159 12.35 -16.32 7.55
C ARG A 159 11.75 -14.94 7.67
N VAL A 160 10.52 -14.83 8.14
CA VAL A 160 9.76 -13.58 8.14
C VAL A 160 9.54 -13.07 9.55
N LEU A 161 8.85 -13.84 10.40
CA LEU A 161 8.41 -13.34 11.69
C LEU A 161 9.55 -13.15 12.69
N ASP A 162 10.46 -14.11 12.83
CA ASP A 162 11.57 -14.01 13.79
C ASP A 162 12.48 -12.80 13.49
N PRO A 163 12.94 -12.54 12.25
CA PRO A 163 13.70 -11.33 11.93
C PRO A 163 12.89 -10.04 12.07
N TRP A 164 11.60 -10.08 11.78
CA TRP A 164 10.71 -8.93 11.93
C TRP A 164 10.51 -8.57 13.40
N GLU A 165 10.28 -9.56 14.26
CA GLU A 165 10.23 -9.35 15.71
C GLU A 165 11.52 -8.75 16.23
N ALA A 166 12.66 -9.35 15.89
CA ALA A 166 13.97 -8.86 16.32
C ALA A 166 14.21 -7.41 15.92
N PHE A 167 13.85 -7.03 14.70
CA PHE A 167 13.90 -5.64 14.24
C PHE A 167 12.98 -4.76 15.08
N SER A 168 11.70 -5.10 15.19
CA SER A 168 10.69 -4.29 15.87
C SER A 168 11.05 -4.05 17.34
N LYS A 169 11.49 -5.08 18.05
CA LYS A 169 12.01 -4.99 19.42
C LYS A 169 13.23 -4.06 19.52
N SER A 170 14.14 -4.12 18.56
CA SER A 170 15.31 -3.24 18.49
C SER A 170 14.95 -1.76 18.34
N GLN A 171 13.75 -1.47 17.81
CA GLN A 171 13.20 -0.12 17.67
C GLN A 171 12.35 0.32 18.87
N GLY A 172 12.31 -0.47 19.93
CA GLY A 172 11.62 -0.14 21.18
C GLY A 172 10.15 -0.59 21.23
N THR A 173 9.72 -1.49 20.35
CA THR A 173 8.39 -2.11 20.43
C THR A 173 8.33 -3.03 21.67
N SER A 174 7.35 -2.84 22.54
CA SER A 174 7.12 -3.68 23.70
C SER A 174 6.56 -5.05 23.31
N ASP A 175 6.58 -6.01 24.26
CA ASP A 175 5.99 -7.32 24.03
C ASP A 175 4.50 -7.22 23.72
N SER A 176 3.76 -6.38 24.45
CA SER A 176 2.33 -6.20 24.21
C SER A 176 2.01 -5.53 22.86
N GLU A 177 2.85 -4.57 22.41
CA GLU A 177 2.69 -3.97 21.08
C GLU A 177 3.00 -4.98 19.96
N TRP A 178 3.98 -5.86 20.19
CA TRP A 178 4.27 -6.94 19.25
C TRP A 178 3.13 -7.96 19.18
N ASP A 179 2.59 -8.35 20.32
CA ASP A 179 1.44 -9.27 20.39
C ASP A 179 0.21 -8.67 19.70
N GLU A 180 -0.05 -7.36 19.87
CA GLU A 180 -1.12 -6.64 19.16
C GLU A 180 -0.91 -6.69 17.64
N LEU A 181 0.30 -6.39 17.17
CA LEU A 181 0.66 -6.46 15.76
C LEU A 181 0.49 -7.89 15.20
N MET A 182 0.91 -8.91 15.94
CA MET A 182 0.80 -10.31 15.51
C MET A 182 -0.65 -10.81 15.53
N ALA A 183 -1.47 -10.34 16.45
CA ALA A 183 -2.91 -10.61 16.45
C ALA A 183 -3.57 -10.03 15.17
N HIS A 184 -3.26 -8.78 14.84
CA HIS A 184 -3.69 -8.15 13.59
C HIS A 184 -3.19 -8.93 12.37
N HIS A 185 -1.87 -9.19 12.30
CA HIS A 185 -1.25 -9.92 11.22
C HIS A 185 -1.88 -11.31 11.01
N SER A 186 -2.16 -12.01 12.10
CA SER A 186 -2.80 -13.34 12.02
C SER A 186 -4.21 -13.27 11.47
N GLN A 187 -4.99 -12.28 11.88
CA GLN A 187 -6.41 -12.16 11.59
C GLN A 187 -6.69 -11.55 10.22
N TYR A 188 -5.96 -10.52 9.83
CA TYR A 188 -6.32 -9.68 8.68
C TYR A 188 -5.33 -9.74 7.52
N ASP A 189 -4.03 -10.02 7.79
CA ASP A 189 -3.05 -9.99 6.72
C ASP A 189 -3.01 -11.31 5.95
N LYS A 190 -2.97 -11.19 4.66
CA LYS A 190 -2.89 -12.30 3.69
C LYS A 190 -1.79 -11.96 2.66
N PRO A 191 -0.53 -11.81 3.12
CA PRO A 191 0.55 -11.45 2.21
C PRO A 191 0.85 -12.59 1.24
N ASP A 192 1.25 -12.24 0.03
CA ASP A 192 1.69 -13.17 -1.00
C ASP A 192 3.08 -12.79 -1.51
N ASN A 193 3.82 -13.77 -2.02
CA ASN A 193 5.14 -13.54 -2.59
C ASN A 193 5.05 -12.80 -3.94
N TYR A 194 6.20 -12.33 -4.43
CA TYR A 194 6.28 -11.60 -5.70
C TYR A 194 5.89 -12.48 -6.90
N GLU A 195 6.26 -13.76 -6.90
CA GLU A 195 6.03 -14.66 -8.01
C GLU A 195 4.53 -14.83 -8.29
N ASP A 196 3.73 -15.11 -7.26
CA ASP A 196 2.28 -15.22 -7.37
C ASP A 196 1.67 -13.88 -7.85
N GLN A 197 2.06 -12.76 -7.22
CA GLN A 197 1.52 -11.44 -7.56
C GLN A 197 1.88 -11.02 -8.99
N PHE A 198 3.10 -11.28 -9.46
CA PHE A 198 3.49 -10.95 -10.83
C PHE A 198 2.75 -11.80 -11.87
N ALA A 199 2.49 -13.07 -11.55
CA ALA A 199 1.64 -13.91 -12.41
C ALA A 199 0.21 -13.35 -12.51
N TRP A 200 -0.37 -12.88 -11.41
CA TRP A 200 -1.71 -12.28 -11.41
C TRP A 200 -1.73 -10.91 -12.12
N LEU A 201 -0.70 -10.10 -11.96
CA LEU A 201 -0.57 -8.83 -12.67
C LEU A 201 -0.49 -9.04 -14.19
N ALA A 202 0.29 -10.02 -14.65
CA ALA A 202 0.36 -10.38 -16.07
C ALA A 202 -1.02 -10.83 -16.61
N GLN A 203 -1.77 -11.64 -15.84
CA GLN A 203 -3.13 -12.04 -16.19
C GLN A 203 -4.13 -10.86 -16.19
N ALA A 204 -3.85 -9.82 -15.41
CA ALA A 204 -4.64 -8.59 -15.37
C ALA A 204 -4.31 -7.61 -16.52
N GLY A 205 -3.29 -7.90 -17.34
CA GLY A 205 -2.90 -7.07 -18.49
C GLY A 205 -1.77 -6.08 -18.21
N PHE A 206 -1.00 -6.25 -17.13
CA PHE A 206 0.25 -5.53 -16.96
C PHE A 206 1.36 -6.21 -17.75
N GLU A 207 2.16 -5.44 -18.50
CA GLU A 207 3.18 -5.98 -19.41
C GLU A 207 4.57 -6.07 -18.78
N GLN A 208 4.90 -5.13 -17.88
CA GLN A 208 6.23 -5.05 -17.25
C GLN A 208 6.07 -5.01 -15.73
N THR A 209 6.61 -6.02 -15.07
CA THR A 209 6.66 -6.08 -13.61
C THR A 209 8.10 -6.13 -13.13
N ARG A 210 8.42 -5.42 -12.06
CA ARG A 210 9.75 -5.44 -11.45
C ARG A 210 9.70 -5.21 -9.95
N ILE A 211 10.64 -5.75 -9.22
CA ILE A 211 10.93 -5.31 -7.86
C ILE A 211 11.73 -4.02 -7.99
N ALA A 212 11.16 -2.91 -7.54
CA ALA A 212 11.76 -1.60 -7.63
C ALA A 212 12.71 -1.34 -6.46
N TRP A 213 12.31 -1.77 -5.26
CA TRP A 213 13.11 -1.69 -4.05
C TRP A 213 12.74 -2.84 -3.09
N GLN A 214 13.71 -3.36 -2.33
CA GLN A 214 13.46 -4.43 -1.37
C GLN A 214 14.46 -4.41 -0.22
N ALA A 215 13.98 -4.70 0.99
CA ALA A 215 14.79 -5.06 2.14
C ALA A 215 14.10 -6.22 2.89
N ALA A 216 14.76 -7.37 2.93
CA ALA A 216 14.19 -8.64 3.40
C ALA A 216 12.86 -8.94 2.67
N HIS A 217 11.74 -9.03 3.39
CA HIS A 217 10.43 -9.34 2.84
C HIS A 217 9.55 -8.10 2.62
N PHE A 218 10.03 -6.91 3.00
CA PHE A 218 9.36 -5.65 2.69
C PHE A 218 9.93 -5.05 1.42
N GLY A 219 9.08 -4.65 0.51
CA GLY A 219 9.54 -4.12 -0.75
C GLY A 219 8.48 -3.37 -1.54
N ASN A 220 8.95 -2.73 -2.59
CA ASN A 220 8.13 -2.08 -3.60
C ASN A 220 8.25 -2.84 -4.91
N PHE A 221 7.13 -3.14 -5.52
CA PHE A 221 7.09 -3.55 -6.92
C PHE A 221 6.41 -2.49 -7.77
N GLN A 222 6.74 -2.50 -9.05
CA GLN A 222 6.07 -1.70 -10.06
C GLN A 222 5.59 -2.59 -11.19
N ALA A 223 4.42 -2.24 -11.73
CA ALA A 223 3.82 -2.90 -12.87
C ALA A 223 3.28 -1.84 -13.83
N GLN A 224 3.62 -1.94 -15.12
CA GLN A 224 3.19 -1.01 -16.15
C GLN A 224 2.11 -1.63 -17.02
N ARG A 225 1.08 -0.85 -17.32
CA ARG A 225 0.03 -1.22 -18.27
C ARG A 225 0.44 -0.92 -19.70
#